data_49c4f142aa81e78abca65818e40f586e
#
_entry.id   49c4f142aa81e78abca65818e40f586e
#
_cell.length_a   1.000
_cell.length_b   1.000
_cell.length_c   1.000
_cell.angle_alpha   90.00
_cell.angle_beta   90.00
_cell.angle_gamma   90.00
#
_symmetry.space_group_name_H-M   'P 1'
#
loop_
_entity.id
_entity.type
_entity.pdbx_description
1 polymer ?
#
loop_
_entity_poly.entity_id
_entity_poly.type
_entity_poly.pdbx_seq_one_letter_code
_entity_poly.pdbx_strand_id
1 'polypeptide(L)'
;MRWWTATLAAAICVLAAGCVSTGNAETTTPTQTLIPRPLVERELDSLLLSPEEVNVAMGTTGMAVTDSQSAFADNSATMSPLECLAIDGAAEAAVYANSGYRAKRDESLNNGDDFTHYLKQAVVLFPTVEMAGAFFDASAQQWPTCRAYTHTQSGSQWTVGRISNASATLSTVAPQQDARAPGWGCGRALALRNNVIVDINTCSADPADSASKIAGQIADDVTSRW
;
A
#
# COMPACT_ATOMS: atom_id res chain seq x y z
N MET A 1 72.01 24.37 -54.09
CA MET A 1 73.22 24.92 -53.41
C MET A 1 73.14 24.65 -51.91
N ARG A 2 74.12 23.82 -51.45
CA ARG A 2 74.81 23.87 -50.14
C ARG A 2 73.91 23.54 -48.93
N TRP A 3 74.10 22.49 -48.27
CA TRP A 3 75.16 21.82 -47.49
C TRP A 3 74.81 21.81 -46.05
N TRP A 4 74.64 20.58 -45.46
CA TRP A 4 75.32 19.95 -44.33
C TRP A 4 75.09 20.68 -42.97
N THR A 5 74.74 19.99 -41.87
CA THR A 5 75.57 19.00 -41.14
C THR A 5 74.75 18.23 -40.15
N ALA A 6 75.11 16.96 -39.94
CA ALA A 6 74.67 16.07 -38.92
C ALA A 6 75.40 16.38 -37.59
N THR A 7 74.73 16.15 -36.47
CA THR A 7 75.40 15.85 -35.19
C THR A 7 74.60 14.75 -34.42
N LEU A 8 75.30 13.63 -34.28
CA LEU A 8 75.00 12.59 -33.32
C LEU A 8 75.28 13.10 -31.88
N ALA A 9 74.43 12.76 -30.91
CA ALA A 9 74.80 12.70 -29.51
C ALA A 9 74.11 11.56 -28.85
N ALA A 10 74.89 10.82 -28.12
CA ALA A 10 74.70 9.49 -27.59
C ALA A 10 73.65 9.34 -26.41
N ALA A 11 73.26 8.11 -26.30
CA ALA A 11 72.47 7.45 -25.24
C ALA A 11 72.87 7.78 -23.80
N ILE A 12 71.84 7.83 -22.94
CA ILE A 12 71.97 7.39 -21.54
C ILE A 12 70.67 6.62 -21.21
N CYS A 13 70.81 5.30 -21.07
CA CYS A 13 69.76 4.44 -20.46
C CYS A 13 69.75 4.66 -18.96
N VAL A 14 68.68 5.16 -18.43
CA VAL A 14 68.35 5.10 -16.98
C VAL A 14 67.30 4.03 -16.82
N LEU A 15 67.71 2.87 -16.27
CA LEU A 15 66.83 1.82 -15.80
C LEU A 15 66.18 2.29 -14.49
N ALA A 16 64.97 2.78 -14.53
CA ALA A 16 64.14 2.95 -13.37
C ALA A 16 63.30 1.67 -13.21
N ALA A 17 63.63 0.84 -12.23
CA ALA A 17 62.83 -0.27 -11.75
C ALA A 17 61.59 0.31 -11.05
N GLY A 18 60.50 0.46 -11.81
CA GLY A 18 59.19 0.79 -11.26
C GLY A 18 58.54 -0.47 -10.68
N CYS A 19 58.31 -0.50 -9.35
CA CYS A 19 57.47 -1.48 -8.72
C CYS A 19 56.07 -1.46 -9.33
N VAL A 20 55.69 -2.54 -9.99
CA VAL A 20 54.30 -2.78 -10.42
C VAL A 20 53.53 -3.15 -9.17
N SER A 21 52.85 -2.20 -8.56
CA SER A 21 51.78 -2.48 -7.59
C SER A 21 50.64 -3.09 -8.40
N THR A 22 50.46 -4.40 -8.26
CA THR A 22 49.23 -5.09 -8.65
C THR A 22 48.12 -4.64 -7.69
N GLY A 23 47.55 -3.46 -7.97
CA GLY A 23 46.28 -3.07 -7.38
C GLY A 23 45.20 -4.00 -7.94
N ASN A 24 44.67 -4.88 -7.11
CA ASN A 24 43.42 -5.55 -7.44
C ASN A 24 42.34 -4.45 -7.61
N ALA A 25 42.07 -4.10 -8.86
CA ALA A 25 40.86 -3.36 -9.18
C ALA A 25 39.70 -4.31 -8.88
N GLU A 26 39.08 -4.16 -7.71
CA GLU A 26 37.76 -4.75 -7.45
C GLU A 26 36.84 -4.18 -8.50
N THR A 27 36.53 -4.99 -9.51
CA THR A 27 35.47 -4.68 -10.47
C THR A 27 34.15 -4.74 -9.70
N THR A 28 33.72 -3.62 -9.14
CA THR A 28 32.38 -3.45 -8.63
C THR A 28 31.45 -3.55 -9.83
N THR A 29 30.93 -4.76 -10.05
CA THR A 29 29.82 -4.97 -10.98
C THR A 29 28.67 -4.08 -10.51
N PRO A 30 28.16 -3.13 -11.31
CA PRO A 30 27.02 -2.34 -10.91
C PRO A 30 25.87 -3.31 -10.62
N THR A 31 25.38 -3.33 -9.38
CA THR A 31 24.17 -4.04 -9.02
C THR A 31 23.05 -3.44 -9.87
N GLN A 32 22.57 -4.19 -10.85
CA GLN A 32 21.40 -3.78 -11.62
C GLN A 32 20.23 -3.67 -10.62
N THR A 33 19.81 -2.45 -10.36
CA THR A 33 18.56 -2.23 -9.66
C THR A 33 17.44 -2.71 -10.57
N LEU A 34 16.89 -3.89 -10.29
CA LEU A 34 15.74 -4.41 -11.03
C LEU A 34 14.58 -3.44 -10.82
N ILE A 35 14.04 -2.92 -11.92
CA ILE A 35 12.79 -2.13 -11.86
C ILE A 35 11.67 -3.13 -11.53
N PRO A 36 10.93 -2.92 -10.43
CA PRO A 36 9.83 -3.81 -10.08
C PRO A 36 8.82 -3.89 -11.23
N ARG A 37 8.47 -5.10 -11.66
CA ARG A 37 7.43 -5.27 -12.68
C ARG A 37 6.04 -5.00 -12.09
N PRO A 38 5.08 -4.47 -12.86
CA PRO A 38 3.69 -4.42 -12.43
C PRO A 38 3.13 -5.82 -12.18
N LEU A 39 2.30 -5.96 -11.13
CA LEU A 39 1.56 -7.18 -10.86
C LEU A 39 0.47 -7.40 -11.92
N VAL A 40 0.01 -8.65 -12.03
CA VAL A 40 -1.09 -9.05 -12.91
C VAL A 40 -2.23 -9.69 -12.10
N GLU A 41 -3.42 -9.75 -12.67
CA GLU A 41 -4.65 -10.14 -11.97
C GLU A 41 -4.55 -11.48 -11.23
N ARG A 42 -3.93 -12.51 -11.83
CA ARG A 42 -3.78 -13.85 -11.21
C ARG A 42 -2.95 -13.86 -9.91
N GLU A 43 -2.25 -12.77 -9.60
CA GLU A 43 -1.43 -12.65 -8.40
C GLU A 43 -2.21 -12.09 -7.21
N LEU A 44 -3.40 -11.51 -7.44
CA LEU A 44 -4.20 -10.86 -6.40
C LEU A 44 -4.75 -11.84 -5.37
N ASP A 45 -5.17 -13.04 -5.79
CA ASP A 45 -5.81 -14.03 -4.92
C ASP A 45 -4.92 -14.48 -3.76
N SER A 46 -3.60 -14.38 -3.91
CA SER A 46 -2.62 -14.78 -2.90
C SER A 46 -2.03 -13.61 -2.11
N LEU A 47 -2.62 -12.41 -2.18
CA LEU A 47 -2.18 -11.24 -1.43
C LEU A 47 -3.01 -10.99 -0.18
N LEU A 48 -4.26 -11.48 -0.12
CA LEU A 48 -5.11 -11.30 1.04
C LEU A 48 -4.61 -12.18 2.20
N LEU A 49 -4.67 -11.63 3.41
CA LEU A 49 -4.24 -12.36 4.61
C LEU A 49 -5.21 -13.48 4.94
N SER A 50 -4.68 -14.61 5.37
CA SER A 50 -5.47 -15.71 5.94
C SER A 50 -6.16 -15.30 7.25
N PRO A 51 -7.24 -16.00 7.66
CA PRO A 51 -7.89 -15.75 8.94
C PRO A 51 -6.94 -15.83 10.14
N GLU A 52 -5.92 -16.67 10.10
CA GLU A 52 -4.90 -16.82 11.15
C GLU A 52 -4.02 -15.58 11.24
N GLU A 53 -3.56 -15.02 10.12
CA GLU A 53 -2.78 -13.79 10.07
C GLU A 53 -3.62 -12.59 10.53
N VAL A 54 -4.90 -12.54 10.13
CA VAL A 54 -5.85 -11.53 10.58
C VAL A 54 -6.08 -11.60 12.10
N ASN A 55 -6.21 -12.79 12.68
CA ASN A 55 -6.31 -12.97 14.13
C ASN A 55 -5.12 -12.35 14.87
N VAL A 56 -3.91 -12.59 14.35
CA VAL A 56 -2.68 -12.03 14.93
C VAL A 56 -2.65 -10.51 14.79
N ALA A 57 -2.96 -9.98 13.60
CA ALA A 57 -2.90 -8.55 13.31
C ALA A 57 -3.91 -7.74 14.14
N MET A 58 -5.10 -8.29 14.39
CA MET A 58 -6.17 -7.66 15.15
C MET A 58 -6.16 -8.01 16.65
N GLY A 59 -5.26 -8.91 17.09
CA GLY A 59 -5.19 -9.34 18.49
C GLY A 59 -6.45 -10.08 18.96
N THR A 60 -7.07 -10.89 18.09
CA THR A 60 -8.32 -11.61 18.34
C THR A 60 -8.20 -13.09 17.95
N THR A 61 -9.29 -13.81 18.02
CA THR A 61 -9.41 -15.22 17.58
C THR A 61 -10.74 -15.43 16.90
N GLY A 62 -10.84 -16.49 16.11
CA GLY A 62 -12.11 -16.91 15.49
C GLY A 62 -12.51 -16.09 14.26
N MET A 63 -11.64 -15.26 13.71
CA MET A 63 -11.92 -14.60 12.43
C MET A 63 -12.10 -15.66 11.35
N ALA A 64 -13.16 -15.51 10.57
CA ALA A 64 -13.46 -16.38 9.44
C ALA A 64 -13.97 -15.52 8.27
N VAL A 65 -13.67 -15.96 7.05
CA VAL A 65 -14.19 -15.31 5.84
C VAL A 65 -15.71 -15.49 5.79
N THR A 66 -16.43 -14.40 5.73
CA THR A 66 -17.91 -14.37 5.65
C THR A 66 -18.41 -13.97 4.28
N ASP A 67 -17.58 -13.29 3.50
CA ASP A 67 -17.89 -12.88 2.13
C ASP A 67 -16.60 -12.71 1.32
N SER A 68 -16.65 -13.04 0.03
CA SER A 68 -15.54 -12.89 -0.91
C SER A 68 -16.07 -12.50 -2.27
N GLN A 69 -15.62 -11.37 -2.81
CA GLN A 69 -16.17 -10.80 -4.02
C GLN A 69 -15.11 -10.25 -4.97
N SER A 70 -15.44 -10.26 -6.27
CA SER A 70 -14.69 -9.54 -7.31
C SER A 70 -15.38 -8.23 -7.74
N ALA A 71 -16.66 -8.04 -7.42
CA ALA A 71 -17.38 -6.77 -7.63
C ALA A 71 -17.23 -5.85 -6.40
N PHE A 72 -17.21 -4.55 -6.62
CA PHE A 72 -17.23 -3.57 -5.53
C PHE A 72 -18.60 -3.54 -4.86
N ALA A 73 -18.62 -3.34 -3.52
CA ALA A 73 -19.83 -3.02 -2.78
C ALA A 73 -20.31 -1.60 -3.14
N ASP A 74 -21.61 -1.33 -2.99
CA ASP A 74 -22.17 0.01 -3.17
C ASP A 74 -23.01 0.37 -1.94
N ASN A 75 -22.39 1.10 -1.02
CA ASN A 75 -23.03 1.64 0.18
C ASN A 75 -23.34 3.15 0.05
N SER A 76 -23.25 3.71 -1.15
CA SER A 76 -23.42 5.15 -1.39
C SER A 76 -24.77 5.70 -0.95
N ALA A 77 -25.83 4.88 -1.02
CA ALA A 77 -27.19 5.27 -0.61
C ALA A 77 -27.41 5.20 0.92
N THR A 78 -26.50 4.60 1.68
CA THR A 78 -26.69 4.31 3.09
C THR A 78 -25.90 5.20 4.02
N MET A 79 -25.17 6.19 3.48
CA MET A 79 -24.36 7.10 4.29
C MET A 79 -24.46 8.57 3.83
N SER A 80 -24.15 9.48 4.73
CA SER A 80 -24.13 10.93 4.47
C SER A 80 -23.08 11.61 5.35
N PRO A 81 -22.28 12.53 4.82
CA PRO A 81 -22.23 12.95 3.42
C PRO A 81 -21.45 11.94 2.55
N LEU A 82 -21.74 11.88 1.26
CA LEU A 82 -21.20 10.88 0.33
C LEU A 82 -19.66 10.94 0.18
N GLU A 83 -19.07 12.12 0.32
CA GLU A 83 -17.61 12.28 0.29
C GLU A 83 -16.88 11.50 1.39
N CYS A 84 -17.59 11.07 2.43
CA CYS A 84 -17.04 10.24 3.49
C CYS A 84 -17.02 8.74 3.19
N LEU A 85 -17.62 8.31 2.08
CA LEU A 85 -17.69 6.88 1.72
C LEU A 85 -16.31 6.21 1.67
N ALA A 86 -15.28 6.92 1.21
CA ALA A 86 -13.90 6.42 1.18
C ALA A 86 -13.29 6.20 2.57
N ILE A 87 -13.85 6.84 3.61
CA ILE A 87 -13.45 6.65 5.02
C ILE A 87 -14.31 5.58 5.69
N ASP A 88 -15.59 5.51 5.35
CA ASP A 88 -16.51 4.55 5.93
C ASP A 88 -16.18 3.11 5.55
N GLY A 89 -15.94 2.84 4.28
CA GLY A 89 -15.77 1.48 3.78
C GLY A 89 -14.57 1.29 2.85
N ALA A 90 -14.05 0.05 2.82
CA ALA A 90 -13.08 -0.41 1.85
C ALA A 90 -13.78 -0.96 0.60
N ALA A 91 -13.16 -0.79 -0.56
CA ALA A 91 -13.62 -1.34 -1.83
C ALA A 91 -15.07 -0.91 -2.21
N GLU A 92 -15.33 0.39 -2.16
CA GLU A 92 -16.62 0.98 -2.50
C GLU A 92 -16.71 1.38 -3.98
N ALA A 93 -17.78 0.97 -4.68
CA ALA A 93 -17.99 1.20 -6.11
C ALA A 93 -17.89 2.67 -6.50
N ALA A 94 -18.54 3.56 -5.73
CA ALA A 94 -18.52 4.99 -6.00
C ALA A 94 -17.12 5.62 -5.82
N VAL A 95 -16.29 5.08 -4.92
CA VAL A 95 -14.91 5.53 -4.70
C VAL A 95 -14.00 5.15 -5.87
N TYR A 96 -14.18 3.97 -6.42
CA TYR A 96 -13.38 3.47 -7.55
C TYR A 96 -13.98 3.78 -8.92
N ALA A 97 -15.14 4.43 -8.97
CA ALA A 97 -15.77 4.82 -10.23
C ALA A 97 -14.81 5.69 -11.08
N ASN A 98 -14.65 5.35 -12.35
CA ASN A 98 -13.79 6.05 -13.31
C ASN A 98 -12.29 6.10 -12.94
N SER A 99 -11.84 5.34 -11.94
CA SER A 99 -10.42 5.28 -11.55
C SER A 99 -9.54 4.56 -12.58
N GLY A 100 -10.15 3.77 -13.47
CA GLY A 100 -9.43 2.97 -14.46
C GLY A 100 -8.80 1.71 -13.88
N TYR A 101 -9.22 1.24 -12.69
CA TYR A 101 -8.78 -0.05 -12.14
C TYR A 101 -9.06 -1.20 -13.13
N ARG A 102 -8.31 -2.29 -13.01
CA ARG A 102 -8.41 -3.45 -13.91
C ARG A 102 -9.09 -4.64 -13.26
N ALA A 103 -8.74 -4.93 -12.02
CA ALA A 103 -9.25 -6.07 -11.27
C ALA A 103 -9.23 -5.77 -9.77
N LYS A 104 -10.02 -6.51 -9.02
CA LYS A 104 -10.09 -6.42 -7.57
C LYS A 104 -10.30 -7.82 -6.97
N ARG A 105 -9.76 -8.03 -5.76
CA ARG A 105 -10.17 -9.11 -4.86
C ARG A 105 -10.40 -8.52 -3.49
N ASP A 106 -11.46 -8.95 -2.82
CA ASP A 106 -11.70 -8.61 -1.43
C ASP A 106 -12.32 -9.77 -0.66
N GLU A 107 -12.16 -9.68 0.65
CA GLU A 107 -12.81 -10.54 1.62
C GLU A 107 -13.30 -9.72 2.80
N SER A 108 -14.45 -10.11 3.33
CA SER A 108 -14.94 -9.67 4.64
C SER A 108 -14.77 -10.81 5.63
N LEU A 109 -14.29 -10.49 6.82
CA LEU A 109 -14.10 -11.44 7.91
C LEU A 109 -14.72 -10.89 9.19
N ASN A 110 -15.24 -11.78 10.02
CA ASN A 110 -15.62 -11.47 11.39
C ASN A 110 -15.41 -12.68 12.31
N ASN A 111 -15.54 -12.48 13.63
CA ASN A 111 -15.32 -13.53 14.63
C ASN A 111 -16.63 -14.11 15.19
N GLY A 112 -17.65 -14.30 14.34
CA GLY A 112 -18.92 -14.96 14.66
C GLY A 112 -20.15 -14.06 14.54
N ASP A 113 -21.33 -14.58 14.86
CA ASP A 113 -22.61 -13.89 14.66
C ASP A 113 -22.73 -12.60 15.49
N ASP A 114 -22.31 -12.65 16.75
CA ASP A 114 -22.23 -11.48 17.65
C ASP A 114 -20.81 -10.89 17.63
N PHE A 115 -20.30 -10.60 16.44
CA PHE A 115 -18.91 -10.25 16.25
C PHE A 115 -18.49 -9.01 17.04
N THR A 116 -17.28 -9.09 17.59
CA THR A 116 -16.56 -7.99 18.23
C THR A 116 -15.41 -7.45 17.38
N HIS A 117 -15.11 -8.14 16.30
CA HIS A 117 -14.09 -7.75 15.31
C HIS A 117 -14.62 -7.99 13.91
N TYR A 118 -14.40 -6.99 13.06
CA TYR A 118 -14.70 -7.03 11.64
C TYR A 118 -13.50 -6.54 10.84
N LEU A 119 -13.29 -7.17 9.69
CA LEU A 119 -12.31 -6.75 8.68
C LEU A 119 -12.96 -6.80 7.31
N LYS A 120 -12.72 -5.79 6.49
CA LYS A 120 -12.74 -5.89 5.03
C LYS A 120 -11.36 -5.59 4.50
N GLN A 121 -10.77 -6.55 3.81
CA GLN A 121 -9.50 -6.42 3.11
C GLN A 121 -9.71 -6.49 1.61
N ALA A 122 -9.07 -5.60 0.86
CA ALA A 122 -9.14 -5.58 -0.58
C ALA A 122 -7.80 -5.23 -1.21
N VAL A 123 -7.54 -5.80 -2.39
CA VAL A 123 -6.45 -5.43 -3.28
C VAL A 123 -7.03 -5.05 -4.64
N VAL A 124 -6.66 -3.86 -5.13
CA VAL A 124 -7.17 -3.31 -6.38
C VAL A 124 -6.01 -3.07 -7.34
N LEU A 125 -6.05 -3.75 -8.47
CA LEU A 125 -5.03 -3.70 -9.51
C LEU A 125 -5.31 -2.57 -10.49
N PHE A 126 -4.28 -1.79 -10.79
CA PHE A 126 -4.30 -0.81 -11.85
C PHE A 126 -3.44 -1.26 -13.04
N PRO A 127 -3.72 -0.77 -14.26
CA PRO A 127 -2.92 -1.09 -15.44
C PRO A 127 -1.44 -0.72 -15.30
N THR A 128 -1.14 0.40 -14.63
CA THR A 128 0.21 0.92 -14.44
C THR A 128 0.42 1.48 -13.01
N VAL A 129 1.69 1.63 -12.62
CA VAL A 129 2.10 2.24 -11.35
C VAL A 129 1.60 3.69 -11.26
N GLU A 130 1.67 4.43 -12.35
CA GLU A 130 1.25 5.84 -12.43
C GLU A 130 -0.25 5.99 -12.19
N MET A 131 -1.08 5.08 -12.71
CA MET A 131 -2.52 5.10 -12.48
C MET A 131 -2.87 4.79 -11.02
N ALA A 132 -2.21 3.81 -10.41
CA ALA A 132 -2.36 3.52 -8.98
C ALA A 132 -1.91 4.71 -8.13
N GLY A 133 -0.78 5.34 -8.49
CA GLY A 133 -0.27 6.55 -7.84
C GLY A 133 -1.26 7.71 -7.93
N ALA A 134 -1.81 7.97 -9.11
CA ALA A 134 -2.80 9.04 -9.29
C ALA A 134 -4.07 8.81 -8.45
N PHE A 135 -4.53 7.56 -8.33
CA PHE A 135 -5.65 7.23 -7.45
C PHE A 135 -5.31 7.47 -5.97
N PHE A 136 -4.11 7.06 -5.53
CA PHE A 136 -3.65 7.29 -4.17
C PHE A 136 -3.56 8.79 -3.84
N ASP A 137 -2.98 9.59 -4.74
CA ASP A 137 -2.82 11.04 -4.57
C ASP A 137 -4.18 11.75 -4.50
N ALA A 138 -5.14 11.33 -5.34
CA ALA A 138 -6.52 11.84 -5.27
C ALA A 138 -7.18 11.48 -3.94
N SER A 139 -6.98 10.25 -3.44
CA SER A 139 -7.47 9.81 -2.14
C SER A 139 -6.85 10.61 -1.00
N ALA A 140 -5.54 10.90 -1.07
CA ALA A 140 -4.84 11.72 -0.08
C ALA A 140 -5.38 13.15 0.01
N GLN A 141 -5.87 13.70 -1.10
CA GLN A 141 -6.52 15.01 -1.14
C GLN A 141 -7.98 14.95 -0.65
N GLN A 142 -8.68 13.88 -0.97
CA GLN A 142 -10.10 13.74 -0.66
C GLN A 142 -10.36 13.35 0.80
N TRP A 143 -9.60 12.41 1.41
CA TRP A 143 -9.84 11.93 2.77
C TRP A 143 -9.95 13.06 3.80
N PRO A 144 -9.10 14.11 3.82
CA PRO A 144 -9.20 15.21 4.78
C PRO A 144 -10.49 16.04 4.67
N THR A 145 -11.28 15.90 3.61
CA THR A 145 -12.56 16.60 3.48
C THR A 145 -13.65 16.02 4.35
N CYS A 146 -13.57 14.71 4.66
CA CYS A 146 -14.48 14.03 5.57
C CYS A 146 -14.10 14.30 7.03
N ARG A 147 -15.05 14.80 7.84
CA ARG A 147 -14.86 15.07 9.26
C ARG A 147 -15.76 14.23 10.14
N ALA A 148 -16.96 13.95 9.66
CA ALA A 148 -17.96 13.14 10.35
C ALA A 148 -18.96 12.63 9.32
N TYR A 149 -19.58 11.49 9.62
CA TYR A 149 -20.62 10.92 8.77
C TYR A 149 -21.68 10.18 9.57
N THR A 150 -22.78 9.89 8.93
CA THR A 150 -23.93 9.18 9.52
C THR A 150 -24.35 8.06 8.58
N HIS A 151 -24.55 6.87 9.11
CA HIS A 151 -25.26 5.80 8.40
C HIS A 151 -26.75 6.07 8.45
N THR A 152 -27.34 6.37 7.30
CA THR A 152 -28.74 6.82 7.20
C THR A 152 -29.76 5.77 7.61
N GLN A 153 -29.41 4.48 7.52
CA GLN A 153 -30.29 3.38 7.91
C GLN A 153 -30.34 3.16 9.43
N SER A 154 -29.21 3.20 10.10
CA SER A 154 -29.09 2.97 11.55
C SER A 154 -29.14 4.24 12.38
N GLY A 155 -28.88 5.40 11.76
CA GLY A 155 -28.69 6.66 12.46
C GLY A 155 -27.35 6.78 13.20
N SER A 156 -26.45 5.79 13.11
CA SER A 156 -25.16 5.82 13.79
C SER A 156 -24.29 6.95 13.25
N GLN A 157 -23.66 7.68 14.16
CA GLN A 157 -22.79 8.83 13.84
C GLN A 157 -21.33 8.50 14.13
N TRP A 158 -20.45 9.00 13.29
CA TRP A 158 -19.03 8.71 13.32
C TRP A 158 -18.22 9.99 13.19
N THR A 159 -17.13 10.07 13.93
CA THR A 159 -16.20 11.20 13.85
C THR A 159 -14.88 10.74 13.30
N VAL A 160 -14.40 11.38 12.23
CA VAL A 160 -13.15 11.01 11.60
C VAL A 160 -11.98 11.59 12.39
N GLY A 161 -11.07 10.73 12.80
CA GLY A 161 -9.85 11.10 13.49
C GLY A 161 -8.82 11.76 12.58
N ARG A 162 -7.62 11.96 13.11
CA ARG A 162 -6.51 12.51 12.34
C ARG A 162 -6.14 11.57 11.17
N ILE A 163 -6.08 12.12 9.97
CA ILE A 163 -5.56 11.42 8.80
C ILE A 163 -4.03 11.47 8.82
N SER A 164 -3.40 10.31 8.77
CA SER A 164 -1.97 10.14 8.56
C SER A 164 -1.70 9.81 7.09
N ASN A 165 -0.60 10.33 6.55
CA ASN A 165 -0.05 9.93 5.26
C ASN A 165 1.45 9.68 5.46
N ALA A 166 1.84 8.42 5.57
CA ALA A 166 3.22 8.02 5.81
C ALA A 166 3.57 6.77 4.99
N SER A 167 4.75 6.76 4.38
CA SER A 167 5.25 5.62 3.59
C SER A 167 4.25 5.12 2.53
N ALA A 168 3.61 6.05 1.81
CA ALA A 168 2.57 5.78 0.83
C ALA A 168 1.39 4.95 1.42
N THR A 169 1.02 5.27 2.65
CA THR A 169 -0.15 4.70 3.35
C THR A 169 -0.93 5.82 4.01
N LEU A 170 -2.19 5.98 3.61
CA LEU A 170 -3.18 6.80 4.33
C LEU A 170 -3.79 5.97 5.44
N SER A 171 -4.01 6.56 6.60
CA SER A 171 -4.72 5.89 7.68
C SER A 171 -5.47 6.87 8.59
N THR A 172 -6.54 6.39 9.20
CA THR A 172 -7.31 7.09 10.22
C THR A 172 -8.09 6.09 11.06
N VAL A 173 -8.63 6.56 12.18
CA VAL A 173 -9.64 5.83 12.97
C VAL A 173 -10.87 6.73 13.10
N ALA A 174 -12.04 6.15 12.89
CA ALA A 174 -13.34 6.80 13.07
C ALA A 174 -14.08 6.12 14.22
N PRO A 175 -14.11 6.69 15.44
CA PRO A 175 -14.95 6.21 16.52
C PRO A 175 -16.43 6.49 16.24
N GLN A 176 -17.29 5.53 16.59
CA GLN A 176 -18.74 5.70 16.61
C GLN A 176 -19.15 6.46 17.85
N GLN A 177 -20.01 7.48 17.68
CA GLN A 177 -20.59 8.20 18.79
C GLN A 177 -21.68 7.34 19.46
N ASP A 178 -21.78 7.41 20.78
CA ASP A 178 -22.77 6.69 21.59
C ASP A 178 -22.91 5.20 21.22
N ALA A 179 -21.77 4.57 20.88
CA ALA A 179 -21.74 3.17 20.50
C ALA A 179 -22.20 2.26 21.65
N ARG A 180 -22.98 1.20 21.34
CA ARG A 180 -23.41 0.21 22.32
C ARG A 180 -22.21 -0.47 23.00
N ALA A 181 -21.17 -0.83 22.23
CA ALA A 181 -19.90 -1.32 22.75
C ALA A 181 -18.99 -0.11 23.01
N PRO A 182 -18.58 0.16 24.26
CA PRO A 182 -17.69 1.29 24.55
C PRO A 182 -16.40 1.20 23.74
N GLY A 183 -16.01 2.33 23.13
CA GLY A 183 -14.79 2.42 22.31
C GLY A 183 -14.93 1.86 20.89
N TRP A 184 -16.11 1.39 20.47
CA TRP A 184 -16.33 0.89 19.12
C TRP A 184 -15.98 1.94 18.08
N GLY A 185 -15.19 1.53 17.12
CA GLY A 185 -14.76 2.37 16.02
C GLY A 185 -14.22 1.55 14.88
N CYS A 186 -13.93 2.21 13.77
CA CYS A 186 -13.33 1.58 12.60
C CYS A 186 -12.01 2.23 12.23
N GLY A 187 -10.99 1.40 12.04
CA GLY A 187 -9.71 1.78 11.45
C GLY A 187 -9.78 1.71 9.93
N ARG A 188 -9.19 2.67 9.28
CA ARG A 188 -9.09 2.75 7.82
C ARG A 188 -7.64 2.85 7.38
N ALA A 189 -7.25 2.09 6.36
CA ALA A 189 -5.95 2.25 5.70
C ALA A 189 -6.09 2.05 4.18
N LEU A 190 -5.34 2.88 3.43
CA LEU A 190 -5.19 2.77 1.99
C LEU A 190 -3.69 2.85 1.69
N ALA A 191 -3.10 1.77 1.17
CA ALA A 191 -1.68 1.74 0.84
C ALA A 191 -1.44 1.58 -0.66
N LEU A 192 -0.45 2.30 -1.18
CA LEU A 192 0.03 2.16 -2.55
C LEU A 192 1.30 1.30 -2.56
N ARG A 193 1.31 0.23 -3.36
CA ARG A 193 2.52 -0.53 -3.68
C ARG A 193 2.49 -0.94 -5.14
N ASN A 194 3.53 -0.55 -5.88
CA ASN A 194 3.59 -0.82 -7.31
C ASN A 194 2.29 -0.34 -8.01
N ASN A 195 1.63 -1.19 -8.79
CA ASN A 195 0.35 -0.91 -9.45
C ASN A 195 -0.87 -1.45 -8.67
N VAL A 196 -0.71 -1.65 -7.35
CA VAL A 196 -1.76 -2.16 -6.46
C VAL A 196 -2.10 -1.15 -5.39
N ILE A 197 -3.38 -0.94 -5.16
CA ILE A 197 -3.93 -0.28 -3.98
C ILE A 197 -4.41 -1.38 -3.02
N VAL A 198 -3.90 -1.34 -1.79
CA VAL A 198 -4.38 -2.14 -0.65
C VAL A 198 -5.36 -1.30 0.13
N ASP A 199 -6.59 -1.78 0.30
CA ASP A 199 -7.72 -1.02 0.84
C ASP A 199 -8.37 -1.77 2.00
N ILE A 200 -8.19 -1.26 3.22
CA ILE A 200 -8.50 -1.97 4.47
C ILE A 200 -9.46 -1.17 5.34
N ASN A 201 -10.47 -1.88 5.87
CA ASN A 201 -11.34 -1.39 6.95
C ASN A 201 -11.40 -2.44 8.06
N THR A 202 -11.11 -2.04 9.30
CA THR A 202 -11.22 -2.89 10.49
C THR A 202 -12.13 -2.25 11.51
N CYS A 203 -12.98 -3.01 12.21
CA CYS A 203 -13.79 -2.45 13.29
C CYS A 203 -13.69 -3.32 14.54
N SER A 204 -13.59 -2.67 15.71
CA SER A 204 -13.57 -3.30 17.03
C SER A 204 -13.82 -2.25 18.12
N ALA A 205 -13.86 -2.68 19.39
CA ALA A 205 -13.94 -1.77 20.53
C ALA A 205 -12.68 -0.91 20.73
N ASP A 206 -11.55 -1.31 20.15
CA ASP A 206 -10.30 -0.54 20.06
C ASP A 206 -9.58 -0.91 18.75
N PRO A 207 -9.90 -0.29 17.62
CA PRO A 207 -9.28 -0.63 16.35
C PRO A 207 -7.81 -0.23 16.26
N ALA A 208 -7.37 0.75 17.06
CA ALA A 208 -5.98 1.23 17.11
C ALA A 208 -5.33 1.34 15.71
N ASP A 209 -4.23 0.63 15.48
CA ASP A 209 -3.49 0.60 14.22
C ASP A 209 -3.72 -0.67 13.37
N SER A 210 -4.74 -1.48 13.69
CA SER A 210 -5.02 -2.77 13.05
C SER A 210 -5.16 -2.66 11.52
N ALA A 211 -5.86 -1.65 11.02
CA ALA A 211 -5.98 -1.43 9.57
C ALA A 211 -4.62 -1.14 8.91
N SER A 212 -3.78 -0.32 9.54
CA SER A 212 -2.45 -0.01 9.02
C SER A 212 -1.50 -1.22 9.08
N LYS A 213 -1.59 -2.05 10.11
CA LYS A 213 -0.82 -3.29 10.22
C LYS A 213 -1.16 -4.26 9.09
N ILE A 214 -2.46 -4.51 8.87
CA ILE A 214 -2.93 -5.39 7.80
C ILE A 214 -2.53 -4.82 6.42
N ALA A 215 -2.75 -3.52 6.19
CA ALA A 215 -2.33 -2.88 4.95
C ALA A 215 -0.82 -2.98 4.72
N GLY A 216 -0.02 -2.86 5.78
CA GLY A 216 1.44 -3.03 5.73
C GLY A 216 1.85 -4.44 5.34
N GLN A 217 1.29 -5.46 5.97
CA GLN A 217 1.59 -6.86 5.66
C GLN A 217 1.28 -7.20 4.19
N ILE A 218 0.08 -6.85 3.71
CA ILE A 218 -0.29 -7.04 2.30
C ILE A 218 0.63 -6.25 1.36
N ALA A 219 1.00 -5.02 1.74
CA ALA A 219 1.92 -4.18 0.97
C ALA A 219 3.32 -4.78 0.87
N ASP A 220 3.80 -5.44 1.93
CA ASP A 220 5.07 -6.16 1.95
C ASP A 220 4.99 -7.41 1.05
N ASP A 221 3.87 -8.13 1.04
CA ASP A 221 3.62 -9.24 0.13
C ASP A 221 3.62 -8.78 -1.33
N VAL A 222 2.99 -7.65 -1.66
CA VAL A 222 3.10 -7.02 -2.98
C VAL A 222 4.58 -6.77 -3.33
N THR A 223 5.35 -6.21 -2.40
CA THR A 223 6.77 -5.91 -2.60
C THR A 223 7.60 -7.17 -2.84
N SER A 224 7.25 -8.29 -2.23
CA SER A 224 7.97 -9.56 -2.37
C SER A 224 7.80 -10.24 -3.74
N ARG A 225 6.86 -9.76 -4.57
CA ARG A 225 6.50 -10.38 -5.86
C ARG A 225 7.34 -9.93 -7.04
N TRP A 226 8.26 -8.98 -6.87
CA TRP A 226 9.14 -8.51 -7.94
C TRP A 226 10.61 -8.81 -7.70
#